data_db1131c808555db324fad42dc9d084a4
#
_entry.id   db1131c808555db324fad42dc9d084a4
#
_cell.length_a   1.000
_cell.length_b   1.000
_cell.length_c   1.000
_cell.angle_alpha   90.00
_cell.angle_beta   90.00
_cell.angle_gamma   90.00
#
_symmetry.space_group_name_H-M   'P 1'
#
loop_
_entity.id
_entity.type
_entity.pdbx_description
1 polymer ?
#
loop_
_entity_poly.entity_id
_entity_poly.type
_entity_poly.pdbx_seq_one_letter_code
_entity_poly.pdbx_strand_id
1 'polypeptide(L)'
;MTLLAGLGLAFANVPANVPAQRTDVNATLLLTACRVAYERGAKLAALWASDDRDRDRGYTLRVALRDATGLTILEHTLPDERARYPDLSPFFPAANRMQRAAFDLLGVAADADDTRPWLWQAAWPIDRFPLRRDFDPSSNWEPGEEDYAFVRVEGDGVHEIPVGPVHAGIIEPGHFRFQVVGEKVLRLEERLAYVHKGIEKRFQSLSIEDGCRLAGRVSGDSTVAYGLAFAHAVEALAGIEVPHRAVWLRALCLERERIANHLGDLGYLGNDGGFAFGLAQFSRLREDMLRLNLRLFGHRLLMDAVLPGGLARDLSPDGGTELIDQCEASAGGRGG
;
A
#
# COMPACT_ATOMS: atom_id res chain seq x y z
N MET A 1 21.37 -20.22 -5.97
CA MET A 1 22.03 -19.22 -6.85
C MET A 1 21.33 -17.89 -6.61
N THR A 2 22.09 -16.83 -6.40
CA THR A 2 21.49 -15.47 -6.24
C THR A 2 20.78 -15.06 -7.53
N LEU A 3 19.65 -14.37 -7.41
CA LEU A 3 18.80 -13.90 -8.52
C LEU A 3 19.61 -13.27 -9.68
N LEU A 4 20.64 -12.50 -9.35
CA LEU A 4 21.47 -11.74 -10.30
C LEU A 4 22.89 -12.31 -10.45
N ALA A 5 23.08 -13.62 -10.18
CA ALA A 5 24.38 -14.27 -10.40
C ALA A 5 24.83 -14.10 -11.87
N GLY A 6 26.11 -13.75 -12.06
CA GLY A 6 26.69 -13.52 -13.38
C GLY A 6 26.80 -12.05 -13.80
N LEU A 7 26.21 -11.11 -13.07
CA LEU A 7 26.34 -9.68 -13.36
C LEU A 7 27.54 -9.01 -12.68
N GLY A 8 28.37 -9.74 -11.95
CA GLY A 8 29.53 -9.18 -11.24
C GLY A 8 29.19 -8.20 -10.12
N LEU A 9 27.96 -8.28 -9.56
CA LEU A 9 27.48 -7.39 -8.50
C LEU A 9 27.95 -7.89 -7.13
N ALA A 10 28.38 -6.96 -6.28
CA ALA A 10 28.65 -7.19 -4.87
C ALA A 10 27.41 -6.91 -4.03
N PHE A 11 27.02 -7.85 -3.18
CA PHE A 11 25.82 -7.74 -2.36
C PHE A 11 26.17 -7.57 -0.89
N ALA A 12 25.45 -6.68 -0.22
CA ALA A 12 25.44 -6.53 1.23
C ALA A 12 24.11 -7.07 1.78
N ASN A 13 24.16 -7.79 2.90
CA ASN A 13 22.97 -8.24 3.58
C ASN A 13 22.19 -7.05 4.18
N VAL A 14 20.88 -7.14 4.11
CA VAL A 14 19.97 -6.18 4.75
C VAL A 14 19.28 -6.87 5.92
N PRO A 15 19.29 -6.29 7.13
CA PRO A 15 18.51 -6.81 8.23
C PRO A 15 17.02 -6.87 7.85
N ALA A 16 16.42 -8.05 7.89
CA ALA A 16 15.02 -8.27 7.55
C ALA A 16 14.55 -9.64 8.06
N ASN A 17 13.22 -9.83 8.18
CA ASN A 17 12.63 -11.10 8.60
C ASN A 17 12.61 -12.17 7.49
N VAL A 18 13.05 -11.81 6.29
CA VAL A 18 13.29 -12.70 5.17
C VAL A 18 14.71 -12.49 4.65
N PRO A 19 15.34 -13.46 3.98
CA PRO A 19 16.64 -13.21 3.35
C PRO A 19 16.55 -11.97 2.45
N ALA A 20 17.38 -10.97 2.71
CA ALA A 20 17.40 -9.73 1.95
C ALA A 20 18.83 -9.25 1.71
N GLN A 21 19.08 -8.79 0.51
CA GLN A 21 20.37 -8.25 0.10
C GLN A 21 20.19 -6.99 -0.73
N ARG A 22 21.20 -6.12 -0.74
CA ARG A 22 21.22 -4.91 -1.56
C ARG A 22 22.52 -4.78 -2.34
N THR A 23 22.46 -4.04 -3.43
CA THR A 23 23.62 -3.72 -4.26
C THR A 23 23.43 -2.36 -4.93
N ASP A 24 24.51 -1.60 -5.05
CA ASP A 24 24.52 -0.36 -5.81
C ASP A 24 24.68 -0.67 -7.30
N VAL A 25 23.92 0.04 -8.14
CA VAL A 25 23.93 -0.12 -9.60
C VAL A 25 23.91 1.24 -10.30
N ASN A 26 24.57 1.35 -11.45
CA ASN A 26 24.36 2.47 -12.36
C ASN A 26 23.11 2.22 -13.25
N ALA A 27 22.72 3.21 -14.06
CA ALA A 27 21.52 3.14 -14.91
C ALA A 27 21.54 1.94 -15.86
N THR A 28 22.68 1.62 -16.47
CA THR A 28 22.81 0.47 -17.40
C THR A 28 22.66 -0.86 -16.68
N LEU A 29 23.30 -0.99 -15.51
CA LEU A 29 23.19 -2.19 -14.69
C LEU A 29 21.80 -2.34 -14.07
N LEU A 30 21.13 -1.24 -13.69
CA LEU A 30 19.75 -1.25 -13.23
C LEU A 30 18.82 -1.88 -14.26
N LEU A 31 18.89 -1.40 -15.50
CA LEU A 31 18.07 -1.94 -16.60
C LEU A 31 18.39 -3.41 -16.87
N THR A 32 19.68 -3.75 -16.92
CA THR A 32 20.14 -5.12 -17.18
C THR A 32 19.71 -6.07 -16.06
N ALA A 33 19.87 -5.66 -14.80
CA ALA A 33 19.47 -6.46 -13.64
C ALA A 33 17.97 -6.69 -13.58
N CYS A 34 17.17 -5.66 -13.86
CA CYS A 34 15.71 -5.78 -13.93
C CYS A 34 15.26 -6.73 -15.05
N ARG A 35 15.87 -6.65 -16.24
CA ARG A 35 15.60 -7.59 -17.33
C ARG A 35 15.92 -9.03 -16.94
N VAL A 36 17.14 -9.29 -16.42
CA VAL A 36 17.57 -10.63 -16.00
C VAL A 36 16.65 -11.18 -14.90
N ALA A 37 16.24 -10.33 -13.95
CA ALA A 37 15.32 -10.70 -12.90
C ALA A 37 13.94 -11.09 -13.46
N TYR A 38 13.42 -10.30 -14.39
CA TYR A 38 12.16 -10.61 -15.09
C TYR A 38 12.23 -11.93 -15.84
N GLU A 39 13.28 -12.16 -16.63
CA GLU A 39 13.50 -13.40 -17.38
C GLU A 39 13.61 -14.64 -16.47
N ARG A 40 14.07 -14.45 -15.23
CA ARG A 40 14.14 -15.50 -14.19
C ARG A 40 12.87 -15.62 -13.35
N GLY A 41 11.81 -14.91 -13.68
CA GLY A 41 10.50 -14.98 -13.02
C GLY A 41 10.41 -14.25 -11.70
N ALA A 42 11.35 -13.37 -11.37
CA ALA A 42 11.24 -12.51 -10.21
C ALA A 42 10.09 -11.51 -10.37
N LYS A 43 9.55 -11.06 -9.24
CA LYS A 43 8.47 -10.08 -9.19
C LYS A 43 8.97 -8.77 -8.58
N LEU A 44 8.50 -7.65 -9.11
CA LEU A 44 8.69 -6.37 -8.47
C LEU A 44 7.82 -6.32 -7.20
N ALA A 45 8.48 -6.19 -6.04
CA ALA A 45 7.81 -6.04 -4.75
C ALA A 45 7.53 -4.57 -4.46
N ALA A 46 8.49 -3.67 -4.72
CA ALA A 46 8.35 -2.23 -4.54
C ALA A 46 9.36 -1.46 -5.39
N LEU A 47 9.00 -0.22 -5.75
CA LEU A 47 9.91 0.78 -6.28
C LEU A 47 9.62 2.10 -5.57
N TRP A 48 10.66 2.73 -5.04
CA TRP A 48 10.54 4.04 -4.38
C TRP A 48 11.84 4.82 -4.51
N ALA A 49 11.78 6.11 -4.24
CA ALA A 49 12.95 6.96 -4.14
C ALA A 49 13.03 7.64 -2.77
N SER A 50 14.19 8.12 -2.40
CA SER A 50 14.44 8.93 -1.21
C SER A 50 15.34 10.11 -1.51
N ASP A 51 15.17 11.19 -0.75
CA ASP A 51 16.07 12.33 -0.73
C ASP A 51 17.17 12.07 0.30
N ASP A 52 18.34 11.64 -0.19
CA ASP A 52 19.53 11.32 0.61
C ASP A 52 20.59 12.45 0.53
N ARG A 53 20.18 13.68 0.20
CA ARG A 53 21.09 14.86 0.11
C ARG A 53 21.78 15.19 1.44
N ASP A 54 21.16 14.86 2.57
CA ASP A 54 21.77 14.97 3.91
C ASP A 54 22.93 13.99 4.16
N ARG A 55 23.13 13.04 3.24
CA ARG A 55 24.21 12.05 3.26
C ARG A 55 25.15 12.20 2.07
N ASP A 56 25.11 13.34 1.40
CA ASP A 56 25.89 13.65 0.19
C ASP A 56 25.67 12.63 -0.96
N ARG A 57 24.49 12.00 -1.01
CA ARG A 57 24.14 10.99 -2.02
C ARG A 57 23.15 11.47 -3.09
N GLY A 58 22.64 12.70 -3.00
CA GLY A 58 21.58 13.17 -3.89
C GLY A 58 20.26 12.45 -3.64
N TYR A 59 19.67 11.87 -4.69
CA TYR A 59 18.48 11.03 -4.59
C TYR A 59 18.85 9.56 -4.82
N THR A 60 18.20 8.65 -4.13
CA THR A 60 18.40 7.21 -4.33
C THR A 60 17.11 6.54 -4.76
N LEU A 61 17.11 5.97 -5.96
CA LEU A 61 16.04 5.06 -6.41
C LEU A 61 16.33 3.66 -5.89
N ARG A 62 15.30 3.00 -5.34
CA ARG A 62 15.38 1.62 -4.87
C ARG A 62 14.34 0.76 -5.57
N VAL A 63 14.78 -0.41 -6.03
CA VAL A 63 13.93 -1.40 -6.69
C VAL A 63 14.07 -2.71 -5.94
N ALA A 64 13.02 -3.12 -5.25
CA ALA A 64 12.96 -4.38 -4.53
C ALA A 64 12.38 -5.48 -5.42
N LEU A 65 13.18 -6.49 -5.71
CA LEU A 65 12.83 -7.66 -6.50
C LEU A 65 12.70 -8.88 -5.58
N ARG A 66 11.66 -9.66 -5.76
CA ARG A 66 11.39 -10.86 -4.96
C ARG A 66 11.43 -12.11 -5.83
N ASP A 67 12.12 -13.13 -5.36
CA ASP A 67 12.08 -14.50 -5.89
C ASP A 67 11.87 -15.52 -4.77
N ALA A 68 12.06 -16.81 -5.06
CA ALA A 68 11.95 -17.88 -4.07
C ALA A 68 13.05 -17.86 -2.99
N THR A 69 14.15 -17.12 -3.21
CA THR A 69 15.28 -17.04 -2.28
C THR A 69 15.21 -15.84 -1.33
N GLY A 70 14.34 -14.86 -1.61
CA GLY A 70 14.17 -13.69 -0.78
C GLY A 70 14.02 -12.38 -1.58
N LEU A 71 14.58 -11.31 -1.03
CA LEU A 71 14.54 -9.96 -1.62
C LEU A 71 15.94 -9.53 -2.10
N THR A 72 15.98 -8.95 -3.28
CA THR A 72 17.16 -8.24 -3.80
C THR A 72 16.78 -6.78 -4.05
N ILE A 73 17.48 -5.85 -3.41
CA ILE A 73 17.26 -4.41 -3.54
C ILE A 73 18.37 -3.84 -4.40
N LEU A 74 18.00 -3.24 -5.51
CA LEU A 74 18.90 -2.46 -6.36
C LEU A 74 18.83 -1.00 -5.92
N GLU A 75 19.99 -0.38 -5.61
CA GLU A 75 20.07 1.03 -5.26
C GLU A 75 20.76 1.78 -6.40
N HIS A 76 20.06 2.77 -6.97
CA HIS A 76 20.59 3.63 -8.02
C HIS A 76 20.64 5.07 -7.53
N THR A 77 21.84 5.62 -7.39
CA THR A 77 22.05 7.01 -6.97
C THR A 77 21.89 7.95 -8.14
N LEU A 78 21.07 8.97 -7.96
CA LEU A 78 20.79 10.06 -8.88
C LEU A 78 21.41 11.34 -8.29
N PRO A 79 22.34 12.01 -8.98
CA PRO A 79 23.14 13.09 -8.39
C PRO A 79 22.30 14.35 -8.09
N ASP A 80 21.25 14.61 -8.87
CA ASP A 80 20.38 15.79 -8.73
C ASP A 80 18.94 15.48 -9.13
N GLU A 81 18.04 16.46 -8.96
CA GLU A 81 16.62 16.34 -9.25
C GLU A 81 16.28 16.26 -10.75
N ARG A 82 17.22 16.53 -11.63
CA ARG A 82 17.05 16.41 -13.08
C ARG A 82 17.52 15.08 -13.62
N ALA A 83 18.25 14.33 -12.82
CA ALA A 83 18.70 13.01 -13.21
C ALA A 83 17.50 12.08 -13.43
N ARG A 84 17.62 11.29 -14.49
CA ARG A 84 16.56 10.35 -14.90
C ARG A 84 17.11 8.93 -14.84
N TYR A 85 16.22 8.00 -14.72
CA TYR A 85 16.54 6.57 -14.73
C TYR A 85 15.71 5.83 -15.81
N PRO A 86 16.20 4.66 -16.29
CA PRO A 86 15.51 3.91 -17.31
C PRO A 86 14.09 3.48 -16.88
N ASP A 87 13.13 3.48 -17.81
CA ASP A 87 11.81 2.91 -17.58
C ASP A 87 11.88 1.41 -17.30
N LEU A 88 11.26 0.99 -16.22
CA LEU A 88 11.18 -0.41 -15.79
C LEU A 88 9.82 -1.05 -16.09
N SER A 89 8.86 -0.28 -16.55
CA SER A 89 7.50 -0.76 -16.85
C SER A 89 7.42 -1.81 -17.96
N PRO A 90 8.34 -1.86 -18.97
CA PRO A 90 8.36 -2.95 -19.94
C PRO A 90 8.62 -4.34 -19.32
N PHE A 91 9.35 -4.41 -18.21
CA PHE A 91 9.59 -5.67 -17.50
C PHE A 91 8.56 -5.90 -16.40
N PHE A 92 8.21 -4.85 -15.68
CA PHE A 92 7.30 -4.89 -14.56
C PHE A 92 6.19 -3.84 -14.73
N PRO A 93 5.04 -4.18 -15.32
CA PRO A 93 3.96 -3.21 -15.55
C PRO A 93 3.53 -2.45 -14.27
N ALA A 94 3.64 -3.07 -13.09
CA ALA A 94 3.39 -2.42 -11.81
C ALA A 94 4.33 -1.24 -11.52
N ALA A 95 5.53 -1.21 -12.13
CA ALA A 95 6.48 -0.11 -11.96
C ALA A 95 5.93 1.23 -12.47
N ASN A 96 5.06 1.24 -13.48
CA ASN A 96 4.50 2.47 -14.05
C ASN A 96 3.95 3.41 -12.97
N ARG A 97 3.07 2.92 -12.10
CA ARG A 97 2.46 3.73 -11.04
C ARG A 97 3.47 4.13 -9.97
N MET A 98 4.38 3.24 -9.61
CA MET A 98 5.42 3.51 -8.62
C MET A 98 6.42 4.55 -9.12
N GLN A 99 6.78 4.53 -10.40
CA GLN A 99 7.64 5.53 -11.04
C GLN A 99 6.98 6.91 -11.05
N ARG A 100 5.71 6.99 -11.40
CA ARG A 100 4.94 8.24 -11.36
C ARG A 100 4.79 8.76 -9.91
N ALA A 101 4.56 7.87 -8.94
CA ALA A 101 4.54 8.25 -7.52
C ALA A 101 5.90 8.81 -7.05
N ALA A 102 7.02 8.21 -7.48
CA ALA A 102 8.36 8.72 -7.17
C ALA A 102 8.58 10.12 -7.77
N PHE A 103 8.06 10.37 -8.97
CA PHE A 103 8.07 11.70 -9.55
C PHE A 103 7.20 12.68 -8.76
N ASP A 104 5.95 12.35 -8.50
CA ASP A 104 5.02 13.25 -7.79
C ASP A 104 5.53 13.63 -6.39
N LEU A 105 6.21 12.69 -5.72
CA LEU A 105 6.67 12.90 -4.33
C LEU A 105 8.06 13.55 -4.23
N LEU A 106 8.95 13.34 -5.21
CA LEU A 106 10.37 13.74 -5.13
C LEU A 106 10.88 14.47 -6.37
N GLY A 107 10.16 14.41 -7.50
CA GLY A 107 10.63 14.91 -8.79
C GLY A 107 11.62 13.98 -9.49
N VAL A 108 11.78 12.73 -9.01
CA VAL A 108 12.70 11.74 -9.60
C VAL A 108 11.99 11.02 -10.74
N ALA A 109 12.41 11.27 -11.98
CA ALA A 109 11.70 10.86 -13.19
C ALA A 109 12.30 9.61 -13.86
N ALA A 110 11.43 8.70 -14.32
CA ALA A 110 11.81 7.66 -15.26
C ALA A 110 11.79 8.19 -16.70
N ASP A 111 12.56 7.54 -17.60
CA ASP A 111 12.50 7.75 -19.06
C ASP A 111 11.33 6.98 -19.66
N ALA A 112 10.12 7.24 -19.14
CA ALA A 112 8.89 6.58 -19.50
C ALA A 112 7.99 7.49 -20.36
N ASP A 113 7.17 6.88 -21.24
CA ASP A 113 6.19 7.60 -22.04
C ASP A 113 4.99 8.10 -21.21
N ASP A 114 4.60 7.35 -20.17
CA ASP A 114 3.50 7.72 -19.30
C ASP A 114 3.99 8.62 -18.17
N THR A 115 3.81 9.92 -18.34
CA THR A 115 4.17 10.97 -17.40
C THR A 115 2.99 11.57 -16.66
N ARG A 116 1.78 10.98 -16.81
CA ARG A 116 0.58 11.49 -16.12
C ARG A 116 0.76 11.44 -14.61
N PRO A 117 0.29 12.45 -13.87
CA PRO A 117 0.31 12.42 -12.41
C PRO A 117 -0.39 11.16 -11.86
N TRP A 118 0.13 10.61 -10.78
CA TRP A 118 -0.50 9.48 -10.08
C TRP A 118 -1.15 9.91 -8.76
N LEU A 119 -0.43 10.69 -7.93
CA LEU A 119 -0.88 11.19 -6.63
C LEU A 119 -1.28 12.66 -6.69
N TRP A 120 -0.86 13.34 -7.69
CA TRP A 120 -0.97 14.78 -7.84
C TRP A 120 -2.39 15.21 -8.15
N GLN A 121 -2.93 16.12 -7.35
CA GLN A 121 -4.26 16.71 -7.51
C GLN A 121 -4.17 18.22 -7.72
N ALA A 122 -5.24 18.83 -8.22
CA ALA A 122 -5.31 20.24 -8.58
C ALA A 122 -4.80 21.21 -7.51
N ALA A 123 -5.12 20.94 -6.25
CA ALA A 123 -4.68 21.79 -5.14
C ALA A 123 -3.18 21.66 -4.80
N TRP A 124 -2.45 20.78 -5.47
CA TRP A 124 -1.03 20.53 -5.24
C TRP A 124 -0.20 21.22 -6.33
N PRO A 125 0.61 22.24 -5.99
CA PRO A 125 1.41 22.98 -6.97
C PRO A 125 2.44 22.08 -7.68
N ILE A 126 2.61 22.31 -8.97
CA ILE A 126 3.36 21.45 -9.89
C ILE A 126 4.86 21.28 -9.56
N ASP A 127 5.44 22.27 -8.90
CA ASP A 127 6.87 22.32 -8.56
C ASP A 127 7.16 21.92 -7.11
N ARG A 128 6.17 21.34 -6.41
CA ARG A 128 6.28 20.98 -4.99
C ARG A 128 6.28 19.48 -4.79
N PHE A 129 7.33 19.01 -4.15
CA PHE A 129 7.59 17.60 -3.94
C PHE A 129 7.64 17.28 -2.43
N PRO A 130 6.57 16.70 -1.87
CA PRO A 130 6.39 16.62 -0.41
C PRO A 130 7.46 15.83 0.34
N LEU A 131 8.12 14.86 -0.31
CA LEU A 131 9.14 14.06 0.34
C LEU A 131 10.55 14.65 0.23
N ARG A 132 10.71 15.78 -0.47
CA ARG A 132 11.98 16.50 -0.43
C ARG A 132 12.23 17.08 0.96
N ARG A 133 13.51 17.14 1.32
CA ARG A 133 13.95 17.66 2.62
C ARG A 133 13.65 19.12 2.84
N ASP A 134 13.69 19.89 1.77
CA ASP A 134 13.40 21.33 1.71
C ASP A 134 11.90 21.66 1.59
N PHE A 135 11.02 20.64 1.59
CA PHE A 135 9.58 20.87 1.59
C PHE A 135 9.08 21.23 2.99
N ASP A 136 8.47 22.40 3.09
CA ASP A 136 7.81 22.89 4.31
C ASP A 136 6.30 22.56 4.27
N PRO A 137 5.81 21.63 5.10
CA PRO A 137 4.40 21.25 5.14
C PRO A 137 3.49 22.30 5.76
N SER A 138 4.05 23.35 6.42
CA SER A 138 3.30 24.45 7.01
C SER A 138 3.04 25.59 6.04
N SER A 139 3.66 25.57 4.86
CA SER A 139 3.46 26.59 3.84
C SER A 139 2.03 26.57 3.31
N ASN A 140 1.41 27.75 3.23
CA ASN A 140 0.13 27.90 2.55
C ASN A 140 0.36 27.90 1.04
N TRP A 141 -0.42 27.11 0.33
CA TRP A 141 -0.42 27.05 -1.13
C TRP A 141 -1.73 27.62 -1.63
N GLU A 142 -1.67 28.45 -2.67
CA GLU A 142 -2.87 28.76 -3.43
C GLU A 142 -3.30 27.49 -4.17
N PRO A 143 -4.54 27.02 -4.00
CA PRO A 143 -5.03 25.86 -4.73
C PRO A 143 -4.92 26.12 -6.24
N GLY A 144 -4.33 25.18 -6.97
CA GLY A 144 -4.35 25.21 -8.42
C GLY A 144 -5.77 24.95 -8.94
N GLU A 145 -6.06 25.42 -10.14
CA GLU A 145 -7.29 25.05 -10.83
C GLU A 145 -7.19 23.63 -11.37
N GLU A 146 -8.27 22.88 -11.29
CA GLU A 146 -8.34 21.54 -11.85
C GLU A 146 -8.59 21.63 -13.37
N ASP A 147 -7.56 21.39 -14.16
CA ASP A 147 -7.60 21.41 -15.63
C ASP A 147 -7.99 20.06 -16.24
N TYR A 148 -8.94 19.35 -15.63
CA TYR A 148 -9.46 18.11 -16.20
C TYR A 148 -10.81 18.34 -16.88
N ALA A 149 -10.79 18.43 -18.19
CA ALA A 149 -12.00 18.56 -18.99
C ALA A 149 -12.68 17.19 -19.16
N PHE A 150 -13.75 16.97 -18.39
CA PHE A 150 -14.63 15.82 -18.62
C PHE A 150 -15.30 15.93 -19.98
N VAL A 151 -15.31 14.82 -20.75
CA VAL A 151 -15.97 14.77 -22.05
C VAL A 151 -17.49 14.76 -21.84
N ARG A 152 -18.18 15.76 -22.35
CA ARG A 152 -19.63 15.85 -22.30
C ARG A 152 -20.26 15.02 -23.41
N VAL A 153 -21.25 14.19 -23.07
CA VAL A 153 -22.10 13.50 -24.04
C VAL A 153 -23.41 14.28 -24.14
N GLU A 154 -23.81 14.66 -25.36
CA GLU A 154 -25.04 15.40 -25.62
C GLU A 154 -26.06 14.52 -26.31
N GLY A 155 -27.33 14.76 -26.06
CA GLY A 155 -28.46 14.05 -26.65
C GLY A 155 -29.71 14.11 -25.78
N ASP A 156 -30.84 13.77 -26.38
CA ASP A 156 -32.12 13.77 -25.66
C ASP A 156 -32.11 12.72 -24.54
N GLY A 157 -32.47 13.15 -23.33
CA GLY A 157 -32.53 12.29 -22.15
C GLY A 157 -31.15 11.93 -21.55
N VAL A 158 -30.05 12.49 -22.06
CA VAL A 158 -28.72 12.30 -21.46
C VAL A 158 -28.61 13.13 -20.17
N HIS A 159 -28.16 12.48 -19.11
CA HIS A 159 -27.76 13.19 -17.89
C HIS A 159 -26.44 12.67 -17.36
N GLU A 160 -25.81 13.51 -16.58
CA GLU A 160 -24.52 13.26 -15.95
C GLU A 160 -24.75 12.95 -14.47
N ILE A 161 -24.14 11.87 -13.98
CA ILE A 161 -24.19 11.45 -12.58
C ILE A 161 -22.75 11.45 -12.05
N PRO A 162 -22.38 12.45 -11.23
CA PRO A 162 -21.09 12.45 -10.54
C PRO A 162 -21.17 11.62 -9.26
N VAL A 163 -20.18 10.78 -9.01
CA VAL A 163 -20.02 9.97 -7.80
C VAL A 163 -18.64 10.18 -7.21
N GLY A 164 -18.54 10.49 -5.92
CA GLY A 164 -17.26 10.73 -5.26
C GLY A 164 -16.65 12.12 -5.57
N PRO A 165 -15.41 12.39 -5.08
CA PRO A 165 -14.50 11.47 -4.40
C PRO A 165 -14.91 11.02 -3.00
N VAL A 166 -15.79 11.75 -2.29
CA VAL A 166 -16.39 11.32 -1.02
C VAL A 166 -17.71 10.59 -1.33
N HIS A 167 -17.79 9.32 -0.98
CA HIS A 167 -18.93 8.45 -1.23
C HIS A 167 -19.14 7.47 -0.07
N ALA A 168 -20.26 6.75 -0.05
CA ALA A 168 -20.62 5.83 1.02
C ALA A 168 -20.12 4.38 0.81
N GLY A 169 -19.41 4.09 -0.27
CA GLY A 169 -18.84 2.77 -0.55
C GLY A 169 -17.65 2.43 0.34
N ILE A 170 -17.24 1.17 0.34
CA ILE A 170 -16.03 0.72 1.06
C ILE A 170 -14.74 0.90 0.27
N ILE A 171 -14.82 1.32 -0.99
CA ILE A 171 -13.66 1.63 -1.81
C ILE A 171 -13.03 2.96 -1.37
N GLU A 172 -11.74 3.13 -1.65
CA GLU A 172 -11.03 4.38 -1.38
C GLU A 172 -11.58 5.55 -2.22
N PRO A 173 -11.34 6.81 -1.80
CA PRO A 173 -11.83 7.99 -2.52
C PRO A 173 -11.46 7.98 -4.00
N GLY A 174 -12.43 8.14 -4.86
CA GLY A 174 -12.29 8.25 -6.31
C GLY A 174 -13.48 8.97 -6.91
N HIS A 175 -13.29 9.69 -8.00
CA HIS A 175 -14.38 10.34 -8.71
C HIS A 175 -14.75 9.55 -9.95
N PHE A 176 -16.05 9.26 -10.08
CA PHE A 176 -16.63 8.59 -11.23
C PHE A 176 -17.68 9.50 -11.85
N ARG A 177 -17.63 9.67 -13.15
CA ARG A 177 -18.61 10.48 -13.88
C ARG A 177 -19.29 9.63 -14.92
N PHE A 178 -20.56 9.36 -14.69
CA PHE A 178 -21.40 8.58 -15.59
C PHE A 178 -22.22 9.51 -16.48
N GLN A 179 -22.19 9.25 -17.78
CA GLN A 179 -23.11 9.84 -18.76
C GLN A 179 -24.14 8.76 -19.12
N VAL A 180 -25.41 8.99 -18.80
CA VAL A 180 -26.43 7.95 -18.89
C VAL A 180 -27.68 8.41 -19.62
N VAL A 181 -28.40 7.45 -20.23
CA VAL A 181 -29.78 7.59 -20.71
C VAL A 181 -30.61 6.47 -20.09
N GLY A 182 -31.53 6.81 -19.21
CA GLY A 182 -32.21 5.81 -18.39
C GLY A 182 -31.18 4.98 -17.61
N GLU A 183 -31.20 3.67 -17.77
CA GLU A 183 -30.25 2.75 -17.09
C GLU A 183 -28.99 2.48 -17.92
N LYS A 184 -28.92 2.99 -19.16
CA LYS A 184 -27.78 2.73 -20.05
C LYS A 184 -26.67 3.72 -19.82
N VAL A 185 -25.49 3.22 -19.42
CA VAL A 185 -24.26 4.00 -19.35
C VAL A 185 -23.72 4.17 -20.76
N LEU A 186 -23.62 5.42 -21.22
CA LEU A 186 -23.05 5.79 -22.52
C LEU A 186 -21.55 5.98 -22.40
N ARG A 187 -21.10 6.59 -21.28
CA ARG A 187 -19.69 6.86 -20.99
C ARG A 187 -19.45 6.83 -19.48
N LEU A 188 -18.33 6.28 -19.10
CA LEU A 188 -17.78 6.36 -17.75
C LEU A 188 -16.39 6.99 -17.82
N GLU A 189 -16.17 8.00 -17.02
CA GLU A 189 -14.84 8.55 -16.77
C GLU A 189 -14.50 8.40 -15.30
N GLU A 190 -13.28 7.96 -15.04
CA GLU A 190 -12.78 7.72 -13.69
C GLU A 190 -11.60 8.63 -13.40
N ARG A 191 -11.64 9.28 -12.24
CA ARG A 191 -10.53 10.04 -11.72
C ARG A 191 -10.17 9.52 -10.34
N LEU A 192 -9.15 8.68 -10.30
CA LEU A 192 -8.66 8.01 -9.10
C LEU A 192 -7.58 8.85 -8.42
N ALA A 193 -6.81 8.26 -7.53
CA ALA A 193 -5.66 8.87 -6.85
C ALA A 193 -5.99 9.94 -5.77
N TYR A 194 -7.20 9.96 -5.22
CA TYR A 194 -7.54 10.80 -4.07
C TYR A 194 -7.10 10.18 -2.72
N VAL A 195 -6.14 9.27 -2.75
CA VAL A 195 -5.74 8.45 -1.58
C VAL A 195 -4.50 8.97 -0.86
N HIS A 196 -3.77 9.93 -1.44
CA HIS A 196 -2.56 10.47 -0.82
C HIS A 196 -2.89 11.27 0.45
N LYS A 197 -2.34 10.84 1.60
CA LYS A 197 -2.59 11.43 2.93
C LYS A 197 -1.33 12.05 3.54
N GLY A 198 -0.21 12.07 2.81
CA GLY A 198 1.08 12.55 3.30
C GLY A 198 1.67 11.67 4.41
N ILE A 199 1.38 10.37 4.39
CA ILE A 199 1.80 9.43 5.45
C ILE A 199 3.32 9.39 5.59
N GLU A 200 4.06 9.27 4.49
CA GLU A 200 5.52 9.17 4.49
C GLU A 200 6.16 10.44 5.06
N LYS A 201 5.64 11.62 4.70
CA LYS A 201 6.12 12.89 5.25
C LYS A 201 5.83 13.00 6.74
N ARG A 202 4.68 12.53 7.19
CA ARG A 202 4.31 12.52 8.61
C ARG A 202 5.21 11.63 9.44
N PHE A 203 5.63 10.48 8.93
CA PHE A 203 6.57 9.60 9.64
C PHE A 203 7.89 10.27 9.98
N GLN A 204 8.37 11.23 9.17
CA GLN A 204 9.68 11.85 9.37
C GLN A 204 9.83 12.59 10.71
N SER A 205 8.75 13.04 11.31
CA SER A 205 8.74 13.83 12.56
C SER A 205 8.22 13.07 13.78
N LEU A 206 7.85 11.80 13.63
CA LEU A 206 7.24 11.03 14.70
C LEU A 206 8.26 10.19 15.47
N SER A 207 7.94 9.94 16.75
CA SER A 207 8.58 8.89 17.54
C SER A 207 8.24 7.51 16.94
N ILE A 208 9.01 6.47 17.31
CA ILE A 208 8.69 5.09 16.88
C ILE A 208 7.30 4.67 17.37
N GLU A 209 6.90 5.07 18.57
CA GLU A 209 5.59 4.76 19.14
C GLU A 209 4.46 5.41 18.32
N ASP A 210 4.57 6.71 18.02
CA ASP A 210 3.57 7.42 17.22
C ASP A 210 3.59 6.97 15.76
N GLY A 211 4.75 6.60 15.22
CA GLY A 211 4.89 5.98 13.92
C GLY A 211 4.16 4.63 13.85
N CYS A 212 4.25 3.81 14.89
CA CYS A 212 3.50 2.55 14.98
C CYS A 212 1.98 2.80 14.94
N ARG A 213 1.51 3.81 15.68
CA ARG A 213 0.11 4.24 15.64
C ARG A 213 -0.30 4.74 14.26
N LEU A 214 0.54 5.57 13.62
CA LEU A 214 0.27 6.07 12.27
C LEU A 214 0.21 4.95 11.24
N ALA A 215 1.08 3.94 11.34
CA ALA A 215 1.08 2.77 10.44
C ALA A 215 -0.30 2.09 10.43
N GLY A 216 -0.88 1.85 11.59
CA GLY A 216 -2.23 1.27 11.70
C GLY A 216 -3.37 2.16 11.18
N ARG A 217 -3.08 3.39 10.71
CA ARG A 217 -4.08 4.35 10.18
C ARG A 217 -3.86 4.69 8.71
N VAL A 218 -2.95 4.00 8.05
CA VAL A 218 -2.80 4.10 6.59
C VAL A 218 -4.08 3.64 5.90
N SER A 219 -4.64 2.50 6.34
CA SER A 219 -5.95 2.00 5.92
C SER A 219 -6.59 1.28 7.12
N GLY A 220 -7.84 1.62 7.45
CA GLY A 220 -8.51 1.11 8.65
C GLY A 220 -8.83 -0.38 8.61
N ASP A 221 -8.99 -0.93 7.42
CA ASP A 221 -9.25 -2.35 7.16
C ASP A 221 -7.98 -3.19 6.98
N SER A 222 -6.81 -2.56 6.93
CA SER A 222 -5.48 -3.20 6.83
C SER A 222 -4.55 -2.74 7.95
N THR A 223 -5.11 -2.44 9.13
CA THR A 223 -4.38 -1.87 10.26
C THR A 223 -3.30 -2.82 10.80
N VAL A 224 -3.58 -4.12 10.84
CA VAL A 224 -2.63 -5.14 11.30
C VAL A 224 -1.50 -5.31 10.29
N ALA A 225 -1.82 -5.37 9.00
CA ALA A 225 -0.83 -5.54 7.94
C ALA A 225 0.19 -4.39 7.93
N TYR A 226 -0.26 -3.14 7.98
CA TYR A 226 0.63 -1.97 8.04
C TYR A 226 1.39 -1.87 9.35
N GLY A 227 0.73 -2.13 10.49
CA GLY A 227 1.38 -2.17 11.79
C GLY A 227 2.47 -3.24 11.87
N LEU A 228 2.22 -4.42 11.30
CA LEU A 228 3.17 -5.52 11.22
C LEU A 228 4.37 -5.17 10.34
N ALA A 229 4.14 -4.57 9.17
CA ALA A 229 5.21 -4.13 8.27
C ALA A 229 6.12 -3.10 8.94
N PHE A 230 5.53 -2.12 9.66
CA PHE A 230 6.27 -1.14 10.43
C PHE A 230 7.06 -1.79 11.57
N ALA A 231 6.44 -2.69 12.36
CA ALA A 231 7.09 -3.39 13.45
C ALA A 231 8.29 -4.21 12.93
N HIS A 232 8.13 -4.95 11.83
CA HIS A 232 9.22 -5.70 11.20
C HIS A 232 10.39 -4.81 10.77
N ALA A 233 10.12 -3.64 10.20
CA ALA A 233 11.16 -2.70 9.82
C ALA A 233 11.95 -2.17 11.03
N VAL A 234 11.25 -1.78 12.10
CA VAL A 234 11.87 -1.30 13.35
C VAL A 234 12.68 -2.42 14.03
N GLU A 235 12.12 -3.62 14.13
CA GLU A 235 12.77 -4.79 14.74
C GLU A 235 14.04 -5.17 13.97
N ALA A 236 13.98 -5.19 12.65
CA ALA A 236 15.14 -5.48 11.82
C ALA A 236 16.26 -4.45 12.01
N LEU A 237 15.92 -3.15 12.06
CA LEU A 237 16.89 -2.07 12.29
C LEU A 237 17.49 -2.10 13.69
N ALA A 238 16.71 -2.48 14.70
CA ALA A 238 17.14 -2.53 16.09
C ALA A 238 17.75 -3.88 16.52
N GLY A 239 17.69 -4.90 15.65
CA GLY A 239 18.15 -6.25 15.96
C GLY A 239 17.32 -6.93 17.04
N ILE A 240 16.02 -6.64 17.10
CA ILE A 240 15.10 -7.19 18.11
C ILE A 240 14.63 -8.58 17.68
N GLU A 241 14.81 -9.57 18.56
CA GLU A 241 14.20 -10.89 18.42
C GLU A 241 12.82 -10.90 19.05
N VAL A 242 11.82 -11.22 18.23
CA VAL A 242 10.41 -11.29 18.67
C VAL A 242 10.14 -12.67 19.27
N PRO A 243 9.52 -12.76 20.48
CA PRO A 243 9.17 -14.06 21.08
C PRO A 243 8.28 -14.90 20.16
N HIS A 244 8.53 -16.20 20.08
CA HIS A 244 7.79 -17.13 19.19
C HIS A 244 6.26 -17.02 19.35
N ARG A 245 5.78 -16.90 20.59
CA ARG A 245 4.36 -16.72 20.87
C ARG A 245 3.80 -15.46 20.20
N ALA A 246 4.54 -14.35 20.28
CA ALA A 246 4.13 -13.10 19.65
C ALA A 246 4.08 -13.21 18.10
N VAL A 247 5.02 -13.93 17.50
CA VAL A 247 5.00 -14.19 16.05
C VAL A 247 3.72 -14.91 15.63
N TRP A 248 3.32 -15.96 16.36
CA TRP A 248 2.08 -16.69 16.06
C TRP A 248 0.82 -15.86 16.29
N LEU A 249 0.78 -15.07 17.36
CA LEU A 249 -0.37 -14.19 17.63
C LEU A 249 -0.50 -13.07 16.59
N ARG A 250 0.61 -12.51 16.10
CA ARG A 250 0.62 -11.56 15.00
C ARG A 250 0.07 -12.18 13.72
N ALA A 251 0.50 -13.40 13.40
CA ALA A 251 -0.02 -14.15 12.26
C ALA A 251 -1.54 -14.38 12.40
N LEU A 252 -1.99 -14.77 13.58
CA LEU A 252 -3.42 -14.92 13.89
C LEU A 252 -4.19 -13.60 13.69
N CYS A 253 -3.68 -12.48 14.20
CA CYS A 253 -4.29 -11.17 14.00
C CYS A 253 -4.39 -10.80 12.52
N LEU A 254 -3.32 -11.06 11.74
CA LEU A 254 -3.30 -10.79 10.31
C LEU A 254 -4.31 -11.64 9.53
N GLU A 255 -4.44 -12.93 9.86
CA GLU A 255 -5.45 -13.78 9.22
C GLU A 255 -6.88 -13.38 9.62
N ARG A 256 -7.10 -12.95 10.84
CA ARG A 256 -8.40 -12.42 11.27
C ARG A 256 -8.77 -11.15 10.53
N GLU A 257 -7.83 -10.24 10.33
CA GLU A 257 -8.02 -9.05 9.48
C GLU A 257 -8.38 -9.47 8.05
N ARG A 258 -7.65 -10.40 7.47
CA ARG A 258 -7.87 -10.90 6.11
C ARG A 258 -9.25 -11.52 5.95
N ILE A 259 -9.66 -12.40 6.86
CA ILE A 259 -10.97 -13.05 6.81
C ILE A 259 -12.09 -11.99 6.97
N ALA A 260 -11.93 -11.04 7.89
CA ALA A 260 -12.93 -9.97 8.08
C ALA A 260 -13.12 -9.13 6.82
N ASN A 261 -12.03 -8.84 6.08
CA ASN A 261 -12.09 -8.12 4.82
C ASN A 261 -12.77 -8.96 3.73
N HIS A 262 -12.40 -10.24 3.59
CA HIS A 262 -13.06 -11.12 2.62
C HIS A 262 -14.56 -11.27 2.89
N LEU A 263 -14.99 -11.37 4.15
CA LEU A 263 -16.40 -11.41 4.51
C LEU A 263 -17.11 -10.09 4.15
N GLY A 264 -16.44 -8.95 4.37
CA GLY A 264 -16.94 -7.65 3.94
C GLY A 264 -17.14 -7.58 2.44
N ASP A 265 -16.10 -7.93 1.68
CA ASP A 265 -16.10 -7.87 0.21
C ASP A 265 -17.17 -8.79 -0.39
N LEU A 266 -17.28 -10.02 0.10
CA LEU A 266 -18.31 -10.96 -0.34
C LEU A 266 -19.72 -10.44 -0.05
N GLY A 267 -19.92 -9.77 1.10
CA GLY A 267 -21.19 -9.13 1.42
C GLY A 267 -21.54 -8.01 0.44
N TYR A 268 -20.58 -7.14 0.13
CA TYR A 268 -20.78 -6.04 -0.82
C TYR A 268 -20.96 -6.50 -2.25
N LEU A 269 -20.23 -7.51 -2.71
CA LEU A 269 -20.48 -8.14 -4.02
C LEU A 269 -21.91 -8.70 -4.11
N GLY A 270 -22.39 -9.30 -3.02
CA GLY A 270 -23.79 -9.73 -2.93
C GLY A 270 -24.76 -8.55 -3.07
N ASN A 271 -24.48 -7.44 -2.40
CA ASN A 271 -25.28 -6.22 -2.49
C ASN A 271 -25.33 -5.67 -3.92
N ASP A 272 -24.17 -5.57 -4.58
CA ASP A 272 -24.06 -5.05 -5.94
C ASP A 272 -24.76 -5.94 -6.98
N GLY A 273 -24.76 -7.26 -6.73
CA GLY A 273 -25.50 -8.23 -7.52
C GLY A 273 -26.99 -8.36 -7.17
N GLY A 274 -27.52 -7.53 -6.25
CA GLY A 274 -28.91 -7.60 -5.81
C GLY A 274 -29.22 -8.81 -4.88
N PHE A 275 -28.18 -9.45 -4.32
CA PHE A 275 -28.29 -10.60 -3.43
C PHE A 275 -28.24 -10.17 -1.96
N ALA A 276 -29.30 -9.52 -1.47
CA ALA A 276 -29.39 -8.96 -0.12
C ALA A 276 -29.21 -10.03 0.99
N PHE A 277 -29.60 -11.28 0.75
CA PHE A 277 -29.36 -12.36 1.69
C PHE A 277 -27.88 -12.61 1.91
N GLY A 278 -27.08 -12.62 0.84
CA GLY A 278 -25.64 -12.75 0.92
C GLY A 278 -25.01 -11.61 1.73
N LEU A 279 -25.40 -10.34 1.44
CA LEU A 279 -24.97 -9.19 2.23
C LEU A 279 -25.25 -9.39 3.72
N ALA A 280 -26.47 -9.79 4.09
CA ALA A 280 -26.86 -9.97 5.47
C ALA A 280 -26.05 -11.06 6.17
N GLN A 281 -25.83 -12.23 5.53
CA GLN A 281 -25.09 -13.34 6.12
C GLN A 281 -23.61 -13.03 6.30
N PHE A 282 -22.93 -12.52 5.27
CA PHE A 282 -21.50 -12.19 5.37
C PHE A 282 -21.26 -11.02 6.34
N SER A 283 -22.13 -10.03 6.39
CA SER A 283 -22.06 -8.94 7.35
C SER A 283 -22.22 -9.45 8.79
N ARG A 284 -23.11 -10.40 9.05
CA ARG A 284 -23.27 -11.04 10.36
C ARG A 284 -22.00 -11.77 10.78
N LEU A 285 -21.46 -12.63 9.91
CA LEU A 285 -20.21 -13.37 10.19
C LEU A 285 -19.05 -12.41 10.47
N ARG A 286 -18.92 -11.36 9.67
CA ARG A 286 -17.92 -10.30 9.89
C ARG A 286 -18.10 -9.63 11.25
N GLU A 287 -19.33 -9.27 11.59
CA GLU A 287 -19.64 -8.61 12.86
C GLU A 287 -19.30 -9.51 14.06
N ASP A 288 -19.61 -10.79 14.00
CA ASP A 288 -19.27 -11.76 15.04
C ASP A 288 -17.76 -11.85 15.25
N MET A 289 -16.96 -11.81 14.15
CA MET A 289 -15.50 -11.74 14.24
C MET A 289 -15.02 -10.44 14.89
N LEU A 290 -15.57 -9.30 14.49
CA LEU A 290 -15.16 -8.00 15.01
C LEU A 290 -15.47 -7.84 16.50
N ARG A 291 -16.59 -8.40 16.96
CA ARG A 291 -16.96 -8.44 18.39
C ARG A 291 -15.99 -9.30 19.20
N LEU A 292 -15.60 -10.46 18.68
CA LEU A 292 -14.61 -11.31 19.33
C LEU A 292 -13.24 -10.63 19.37
N ASN A 293 -12.83 -9.96 18.30
CA ASN A 293 -11.61 -9.15 18.29
C ASN A 293 -11.61 -8.09 19.40
N LEU A 294 -12.72 -7.37 19.56
CA LEU A 294 -12.87 -6.37 20.62
C LEU A 294 -12.67 -6.97 22.02
N ARG A 295 -13.28 -8.13 22.29
CA ARG A 295 -13.15 -8.79 23.60
C ARG A 295 -11.73 -9.26 23.90
N LEU A 296 -11.09 -9.92 22.90
CA LEU A 296 -9.80 -10.56 23.12
C LEU A 296 -8.62 -9.59 22.96
N PHE A 297 -8.67 -8.71 21.98
CA PHE A 297 -7.55 -7.84 21.62
C PHE A 297 -7.81 -6.35 21.89
N GLY A 298 -9.03 -5.97 22.29
CA GLY A 298 -9.37 -4.61 22.72
C GLY A 298 -9.78 -3.65 21.60
N HIS A 299 -9.77 -4.08 20.35
CA HIS A 299 -10.25 -3.28 19.23
C HIS A 299 -10.90 -4.15 18.16
N ARG A 300 -12.02 -3.70 17.60
CA ARG A 300 -12.78 -4.45 16.57
C ARG A 300 -11.95 -4.80 15.36
N LEU A 301 -11.21 -3.83 14.83
CA LEU A 301 -10.32 -3.99 13.67
C LEU A 301 -8.87 -4.35 14.07
N LEU A 302 -8.60 -4.71 15.34
CA LEU A 302 -7.26 -5.02 15.84
C LEU A 302 -6.26 -3.84 15.73
N MET A 303 -6.78 -2.59 15.70
CA MET A 303 -5.95 -1.40 15.63
C MET A 303 -5.05 -1.31 16.87
N ASP A 304 -3.79 -0.97 16.68
CA ASP A 304 -2.75 -0.90 17.69
C ASP A 304 -2.46 -2.24 18.42
N ALA A 305 -2.91 -3.38 17.87
CA ALA A 305 -2.64 -4.68 18.46
C ALA A 305 -1.18 -5.13 18.27
N VAL A 306 -0.56 -4.80 17.13
CA VAL A 306 0.84 -5.13 16.83
C VAL A 306 1.74 -3.97 17.25
N LEU A 307 2.79 -4.29 18.02
CA LEU A 307 3.81 -3.34 18.48
C LEU A 307 5.20 -3.87 18.12
N PRO A 308 6.21 -3.02 17.90
CA PRO A 308 7.60 -3.47 17.84
C PRO A 308 7.98 -4.30 19.07
N GLY A 309 8.51 -5.51 18.83
CA GLY A 309 8.86 -6.49 19.89
C GLY A 309 7.73 -7.41 20.33
N GLY A 310 6.46 -7.18 19.91
CA GLY A 310 5.37 -8.06 20.35
C GLY A 310 3.97 -7.64 19.94
N LEU A 311 3.04 -7.82 20.88
CA LEU A 311 1.65 -7.37 20.79
C LEU A 311 1.26 -6.59 22.05
N ALA A 312 0.23 -5.75 21.93
CA ALA A 312 -0.31 -4.98 23.05
C ALA A 312 -1.02 -5.86 24.09
N ARG A 313 -1.53 -7.02 23.70
CA ARG A 313 -2.25 -7.96 24.56
C ARG A 313 -1.89 -9.40 24.22
N ASP A 314 -1.75 -10.24 25.25
CA ASP A 314 -1.63 -11.68 25.09
C ASP A 314 -3.02 -12.33 25.05
N LEU A 315 -3.09 -13.53 24.51
CA LEU A 315 -4.30 -14.34 24.42
C LEU A 315 -4.35 -15.34 25.60
N SER A 316 -5.42 -15.29 26.37
CA SER A 316 -5.67 -16.27 27.43
C SER A 316 -6.04 -17.65 26.84
N PRO A 317 -5.88 -18.75 27.61
CA PRO A 317 -6.33 -20.08 27.17
C PRO A 317 -7.83 -20.09 26.81
N ASP A 318 -8.68 -19.47 27.60
CA ASP A 318 -10.11 -19.36 27.33
C ASP A 318 -10.39 -18.60 26.03
N GLY A 319 -9.67 -17.50 25.80
CA GLY A 319 -9.76 -16.76 24.55
C GLY A 319 -9.33 -17.59 23.34
N GLY A 320 -8.35 -18.50 23.51
CA GLY A 320 -7.97 -19.47 22.48
C GLY A 320 -9.11 -20.44 22.16
N THR A 321 -9.83 -20.92 23.17
CA THR A 321 -11.00 -21.78 22.98
C THR A 321 -12.12 -21.05 22.24
N GLU A 322 -12.44 -19.80 22.64
CA GLU A 322 -13.46 -18.98 21.94
C GLU A 322 -13.13 -18.77 20.45
N LEU A 323 -11.84 -18.64 20.12
CA LEU A 323 -11.42 -18.50 18.71
C LEU A 323 -11.63 -19.79 17.92
N ILE A 324 -11.31 -20.94 18.51
CA ILE A 324 -11.54 -22.26 17.89
C ILE A 324 -13.04 -22.46 17.67
N ASP A 325 -13.86 -22.24 18.69
CA ASP A 325 -15.32 -22.38 18.60
C ASP A 325 -15.90 -21.49 17.49
N GLN A 326 -15.41 -20.25 17.36
CA GLN A 326 -15.84 -19.35 16.29
C GLN A 326 -15.44 -19.86 14.90
N CYS A 327 -14.24 -20.41 14.75
CA CYS A 327 -13.79 -20.98 13.48
C CYS A 327 -14.63 -22.21 13.09
N GLU A 328 -14.91 -23.12 14.03
CA GLU A 328 -15.73 -24.29 13.81
C GLU A 328 -17.18 -23.92 13.46
N ALA A 329 -17.76 -22.94 14.15
CA ALA A 329 -19.10 -22.44 13.85
C ALA A 329 -19.18 -21.80 12.45
N SER A 330 -18.12 -21.10 12.03
CA SER A 330 -18.04 -20.48 10.72
C SER A 330 -17.82 -21.47 9.58
N ALA A 331 -17.05 -22.54 9.81
CA ALA A 331 -16.75 -23.59 8.83
C ALA A 331 -17.87 -24.63 8.71
N GLY A 332 -18.55 -24.88 9.82
CA GLY A 332 -19.52 -25.98 9.92
C GLY A 332 -20.94 -25.50 9.78
N GLY A 333 -21.36 -24.59 8.94
CA GLY A 333 -22.75 -24.16 8.69
C GLY A 333 -23.83 -24.98 9.43
N ARG A 334 -23.77 -25.07 10.75
CA ARG A 334 -24.78 -25.75 11.54
C ARG A 334 -26.02 -24.86 11.52
N GLY A 335 -26.87 -25.21 10.55
CA GLY A 335 -28.24 -24.73 10.53
C GLY A 335 -28.90 -25.03 11.88
N GLY A 336 -29.30 -23.97 12.54
CA GLY A 336 -30.34 -23.96 13.50
C GLY A 336 -31.54 -23.25 12.89
#